data_2d982e95bb985fdab22385ecc1efb02c
#
_entry.id   2d982e95bb985fdab22385ecc1efb02c
#
_cell.length_a   1.000
_cell.length_b   1.000
_cell.length_c   1.000
_cell.angle_alpha   90.00
_cell.angle_beta   90.00
_cell.angle_gamma   90.00
#
_symmetry.space_group_name_H-M   'P 1'
#
loop_
_entity.id
_entity.type
_entity.pdbx_description
1 polymer ?
#
loop_
_entity_poly.entity_id
_entity_poly.type
_entity_poly.pdbx_seq_one_letter_code
_entity_poly.pdbx_strand_id
1 'polypeptide(L)'
;TARITVLDYDAGNIKSVEKALNFLGEEVKITRDREEILSADGVILPGVGAFGDAMEKLHQYGLVDVIHEVVDRQIPFLGICLGLQLMFESSEETPGVEGLHLLDGKIRRIPAAEELKIPHIGWNDLTFPNEGRLFRGVEEHSYVYFVHSYYLEAADPSIVTATTEYGTLIHASVEKGNIFACQFHPEKSSRVGMKILQNFIEITQEFREKDKQGGR
;
A
#
# COMPACT_ATOMS: atom_id res chain seq x y z
N THR A 1 15.98 -0.65 16.32
CA THR A 1 15.22 -0.20 15.16
C THR A 1 14.66 -1.36 14.35
N ALA A 2 13.49 -1.17 13.75
CA ALA A 2 12.87 -2.18 12.91
C ALA A 2 13.58 -2.27 11.54
N ARG A 3 13.59 -3.47 10.98
CA ARG A 3 14.10 -3.69 9.62
C ARG A 3 12.94 -3.62 8.64
N ILE A 4 12.99 -2.65 7.73
CA ILE A 4 11.96 -2.45 6.71
C ILE A 4 12.56 -2.74 5.34
N THR A 5 11.88 -3.57 4.56
CA THR A 5 12.28 -3.83 3.17
C THR A 5 11.25 -3.23 2.21
N VAL A 6 11.75 -2.73 1.10
CA VAL A 6 10.93 -2.28 -0.03
C VAL A 6 11.18 -3.27 -1.16
N LEU A 7 10.12 -3.85 -1.69
CA LEU A 7 10.22 -4.87 -2.72
C LEU A 7 10.69 -4.27 -4.05
N ASP A 8 11.76 -4.84 -4.59
CA ASP A 8 12.36 -4.41 -5.85
C ASP A 8 11.87 -5.31 -7.00
N TYR A 9 10.84 -4.82 -7.70
CA TYR A 9 10.34 -5.50 -8.90
C TYR A 9 10.33 -4.54 -10.12
N ASP A 10 11.33 -3.65 -10.16
CA ASP A 10 11.49 -2.62 -11.19
C ASP A 10 10.43 -1.51 -11.13
N ALA A 11 9.85 -1.25 -9.95
CA ALA A 11 8.88 -0.18 -9.78
C ALA A 11 9.58 1.20 -9.80
N GLY A 12 8.93 2.19 -10.43
CA GLY A 12 9.56 3.48 -10.67
C GLY A 12 9.68 4.42 -9.47
N ASN A 13 8.88 4.22 -8.40
CA ASN A 13 8.82 5.15 -7.27
C ASN A 13 9.55 4.66 -6.01
N ILE A 14 10.36 3.63 -6.11
CA ILE A 14 11.09 3.03 -4.99
C ILE A 14 11.92 4.06 -4.21
N LYS A 15 12.64 4.91 -4.93
CA LYS A 15 13.54 5.91 -4.33
C LYS A 15 12.81 6.94 -3.50
N SER A 16 11.62 7.35 -3.91
CA SER A 16 10.79 8.32 -3.16
C SER A 16 10.37 7.76 -1.81
N VAL A 17 9.99 6.49 -1.78
CA VAL A 17 9.60 5.79 -0.54
C VAL A 17 10.81 5.61 0.37
N GLU A 18 11.93 5.17 -0.18
CA GLU A 18 13.19 5.02 0.56
C GLU A 18 13.60 6.34 1.21
N LYS A 19 13.59 7.43 0.44
CA LYS A 19 13.96 8.75 0.92
C LYS A 19 13.07 9.20 2.08
N ALA A 20 11.76 8.99 1.98
CA ALA A 20 10.82 9.38 3.03
C ALA A 20 11.08 8.61 4.34
N LEU A 21 11.33 7.31 4.24
CA LEU A 21 11.62 6.47 5.41
C LEU A 21 12.98 6.83 6.02
N ASN A 22 13.99 7.10 5.20
CA ASN A 22 15.29 7.56 5.69
C ASN A 22 15.17 8.90 6.43
N PHE A 23 14.34 9.80 5.92
CA PHE A 23 14.05 11.08 6.57
C PHE A 23 13.47 10.87 7.97
N LEU A 24 12.68 9.81 8.16
CA LEU A 24 12.10 9.45 9.46
C LEU A 24 13.07 8.67 10.36
N GLY A 25 14.31 8.51 9.93
CA GLY A 25 15.35 7.87 10.74
C GLY A 25 15.46 6.36 10.56
N GLU A 26 14.78 5.78 9.58
CA GLU A 26 14.81 4.35 9.35
C GLU A 26 15.78 3.96 8.23
N GLU A 27 16.49 2.85 8.44
CA GLU A 27 17.26 2.22 7.38
C GLU A 27 16.35 1.27 6.61
N VAL A 28 16.36 1.40 5.29
CA VAL A 28 15.47 0.65 4.42
C VAL A 28 16.32 -0.17 3.46
N LYS A 29 15.98 -1.42 3.27
CA LYS A 29 16.62 -2.26 2.29
C LYS A 29 15.71 -2.46 1.09
N ILE A 30 16.21 -2.10 -0.09
CA ILE A 30 15.53 -2.36 -1.36
C ILE A 30 16.04 -3.72 -1.84
N THR A 31 15.16 -4.71 -1.93
CA THR A 31 15.61 -6.08 -2.22
C THR A 31 14.50 -6.92 -2.84
N ARG A 32 14.89 -7.97 -3.55
CA ARG A 32 14.02 -9.05 -4.01
C ARG A 32 14.46 -10.39 -3.46
N ASP A 33 15.42 -10.39 -2.54
CA ASP A 33 15.91 -11.61 -1.91
C ASP A 33 14.92 -12.15 -0.88
N ARG A 34 14.52 -13.40 -1.05
CA ARG A 34 13.53 -14.07 -0.20
C ARG A 34 13.90 -14.01 1.29
N GLU A 35 15.13 -14.35 1.64
CA GLU A 35 15.56 -14.41 3.03
C GLU A 35 15.54 -13.04 3.69
N GLU A 36 15.99 -12.02 2.98
CA GLU A 36 15.96 -10.65 3.47
C GLU A 36 14.54 -10.15 3.69
N ILE A 37 13.62 -10.48 2.77
CA ILE A 37 12.22 -10.09 2.87
C ILE A 37 11.57 -10.78 4.08
N LEU A 38 11.76 -12.08 4.23
CA LEU A 38 11.12 -12.87 5.29
C LEU A 38 11.71 -12.62 6.67
N SER A 39 12.91 -12.03 6.75
CA SER A 39 13.51 -11.63 8.02
C SER A 39 13.21 -10.18 8.41
N ALA A 40 12.50 -9.43 7.56
CA ALA A 40 12.14 -8.06 7.83
C ALA A 40 11.05 -7.96 8.91
N ASP A 41 10.96 -6.79 9.53
CA ASP A 41 9.91 -6.45 10.50
C ASP A 41 8.75 -5.71 9.84
N GLY A 42 8.94 -5.29 8.61
CA GLY A 42 7.92 -4.68 7.77
C GLY A 42 8.33 -4.74 6.31
N VAL A 43 7.35 -4.88 5.43
CA VAL A 43 7.56 -5.01 3.98
C VAL A 43 6.65 -4.02 3.26
N ILE A 44 7.22 -3.29 2.31
CA ILE A 44 6.47 -2.33 1.50
C ILE A 44 6.44 -2.80 0.05
N LEU A 45 5.24 -2.82 -0.52
CA LEU A 45 5.02 -3.06 -1.96
C LEU A 45 4.73 -1.72 -2.61
N PRO A 46 5.73 -1.07 -3.21
CA PRO A 46 5.51 0.19 -3.91
C PRO A 46 4.97 -0.08 -5.31
N GLY A 47 4.64 0.94 -6.03
CA GLY A 47 4.39 0.78 -7.45
C GLY A 47 3.71 1.95 -8.09
N VAL A 48 4.13 2.23 -9.32
CA VAL A 48 3.45 3.12 -10.27
C VAL A 48 3.43 2.39 -11.61
N GLY A 49 2.52 2.78 -12.48
CA GLY A 49 2.41 2.17 -13.80
C GLY A 49 1.25 1.19 -13.91
N ALA A 50 1.37 0.23 -14.82
CA ALA A 50 0.28 -0.65 -15.21
C ALA A 50 0.22 -1.92 -14.36
N PHE A 51 -1.00 -2.30 -14.00
CA PHE A 51 -1.29 -3.48 -13.18
C PHE A 51 -0.70 -4.78 -13.78
N GLY A 52 -0.95 -5.02 -15.08
CA GLY A 52 -0.48 -6.25 -15.74
C GLY A 52 1.04 -6.34 -15.81
N ASP A 53 1.70 -5.22 -16.11
CA ASP A 53 3.18 -5.19 -16.18
C ASP A 53 3.79 -5.47 -14.82
N ALA A 54 3.21 -4.91 -13.77
CA ALA A 54 3.68 -5.13 -12.40
C ALA A 54 3.49 -6.59 -11.97
N MET A 55 2.33 -7.18 -12.25
CA MET A 55 2.09 -8.59 -11.94
C MET A 55 3.05 -9.51 -12.67
N GLU A 56 3.35 -9.21 -13.94
CA GLU A 56 4.32 -9.96 -14.71
C GLU A 56 5.71 -9.94 -14.05
N LYS A 57 6.15 -8.77 -13.61
CA LYS A 57 7.44 -8.61 -12.90
C LYS A 57 7.46 -9.36 -11.57
N LEU A 58 6.39 -9.29 -10.81
CA LEU A 58 6.29 -10.03 -9.54
C LEU A 58 6.42 -11.55 -9.78
N HIS A 59 5.80 -12.07 -10.83
CA HIS A 59 5.94 -13.49 -11.21
C HIS A 59 7.36 -13.79 -11.69
N GLN A 60 7.91 -12.93 -12.52
CA GLN A 60 9.26 -13.12 -13.08
C GLN A 60 10.32 -13.23 -11.97
N TYR A 61 10.20 -12.41 -10.92
CA TYR A 61 11.16 -12.39 -9.82
C TYR A 61 10.81 -13.33 -8.67
N GLY A 62 9.77 -14.16 -8.84
CA GLY A 62 9.36 -15.12 -7.83
C GLY A 62 8.81 -14.48 -6.56
N LEU A 63 8.31 -13.25 -6.64
CA LEU A 63 7.87 -12.50 -5.47
C LEU A 63 6.43 -12.80 -5.04
N VAL A 64 5.62 -13.39 -5.90
CA VAL A 64 4.22 -13.70 -5.55
C VAL A 64 4.16 -14.63 -4.33
N ASP A 65 4.91 -15.74 -4.35
CA ASP A 65 4.93 -16.69 -3.24
C ASP A 65 5.55 -16.08 -1.98
N VAL A 66 6.60 -15.26 -2.15
CA VAL A 66 7.24 -14.57 -1.02
C VAL A 66 6.26 -13.62 -0.34
N ILE A 67 5.49 -12.86 -1.10
CA ILE A 67 4.47 -11.95 -0.57
C ILE A 67 3.41 -12.72 0.21
N HIS A 68 2.92 -13.84 -0.32
CA HIS A 68 1.96 -14.68 0.40
C HIS A 68 2.54 -15.20 1.71
N GLU A 69 3.80 -15.56 1.73
CA GLU A 69 4.46 -16.02 2.95
C GLU A 69 4.64 -14.88 3.97
N VAL A 70 4.97 -13.66 3.51
CA VAL A 70 5.02 -12.47 4.37
C VAL A 70 3.68 -12.28 5.09
N VAL A 71 2.58 -12.37 4.34
CA VAL A 71 1.24 -12.21 4.88
C VAL A 71 0.89 -13.34 5.84
N ASP A 72 1.21 -14.58 5.49
CA ASP A 72 0.96 -15.75 6.33
C ASP A 72 1.71 -15.68 7.66
N ARG A 73 2.90 -15.11 7.65
CA ARG A 73 3.71 -14.89 8.87
C ARG A 73 3.29 -13.64 9.65
N GLN A 74 2.29 -12.91 9.16
CA GLN A 74 1.77 -11.69 9.77
C GLN A 74 2.81 -10.56 9.89
N ILE A 75 3.82 -10.57 9.04
CA ILE A 75 4.76 -9.45 8.94
C ILE A 75 3.98 -8.25 8.39
N PRO A 76 4.04 -7.08 9.04
CA PRO A 76 3.34 -5.90 8.55
C PRO A 76 3.69 -5.60 7.10
N PHE A 77 2.65 -5.46 6.28
CA PHE A 77 2.77 -5.34 4.83
C PHE A 77 1.97 -4.12 4.36
N LEU A 78 2.64 -3.19 3.67
CA LEU A 78 2.03 -1.95 3.19
C LEU A 78 2.14 -1.84 1.68
N GLY A 79 0.99 -1.82 0.99
CA GLY A 79 0.92 -1.51 -0.44
C GLY A 79 0.70 -0.02 -0.67
N ILE A 80 1.43 0.59 -1.59
CA ILE A 80 1.33 2.02 -1.91
C ILE A 80 0.98 2.19 -3.38
N CYS A 81 -0.07 2.95 -3.66
CA CYS A 81 -0.57 3.29 -4.99
C CYS A 81 -0.89 2.03 -5.80
N LEU A 82 -0.13 1.73 -6.86
CA LEU A 82 -0.30 0.49 -7.60
C LEU A 82 -0.16 -0.73 -6.68
N GLY A 83 0.70 -0.64 -5.65
CA GLY A 83 0.87 -1.70 -4.66
C GLY A 83 -0.42 -2.07 -3.95
N LEU A 84 -1.29 -1.10 -3.64
CA LEU A 84 -2.63 -1.38 -3.12
C LEU A 84 -3.41 -2.22 -4.13
N GLN A 85 -3.40 -1.82 -5.39
CA GLN A 85 -4.22 -2.45 -6.42
C GLN A 85 -3.79 -3.91 -6.66
N LEU A 86 -2.49 -4.17 -6.64
CA LEU A 86 -1.93 -5.50 -6.86
C LEU A 86 -2.37 -6.53 -5.81
N MET A 87 -2.81 -6.08 -4.65
CA MET A 87 -3.22 -6.95 -3.53
C MET A 87 -4.58 -7.61 -3.74
N PHE A 88 -5.36 -7.14 -4.69
CA PHE A 88 -6.74 -7.57 -4.92
C PHE A 88 -6.86 -8.59 -6.05
N GLU A 89 -8.09 -8.87 -6.50
CA GLU A 89 -8.37 -9.97 -7.42
C GLU A 89 -7.99 -9.67 -8.87
N SER A 90 -8.36 -8.48 -9.36
CA SER A 90 -8.22 -8.14 -10.76
C SER A 90 -8.34 -6.64 -10.99
N SER A 91 -8.01 -6.19 -12.19
CA SER A 91 -8.13 -4.78 -12.58
C SER A 91 -8.71 -4.65 -13.98
N GLU A 92 -9.61 -3.68 -14.14
CA GLU A 92 -10.14 -3.31 -15.45
C GLU A 92 -9.07 -2.77 -16.40
N GLU A 93 -7.93 -2.33 -15.84
CA GLU A 93 -6.79 -1.85 -16.63
C GLU A 93 -6.21 -2.97 -17.51
N THR A 94 -6.14 -4.18 -16.96
CA THR A 94 -5.56 -5.33 -17.66
C THR A 94 -6.49 -6.54 -17.50
N PRO A 95 -7.57 -6.62 -18.30
CA PRO A 95 -8.50 -7.75 -18.21
C PRO A 95 -7.81 -9.09 -18.39
N GLY A 96 -8.18 -10.05 -17.54
CA GLY A 96 -7.62 -11.41 -17.59
C GLY A 96 -6.35 -11.63 -16.78
N VAL A 97 -5.75 -10.58 -16.24
CA VAL A 97 -4.60 -10.69 -15.33
C VAL A 97 -5.10 -10.72 -13.89
N GLU A 98 -4.72 -11.73 -13.14
CA GLU A 98 -5.07 -11.83 -11.73
C GLU A 98 -4.05 -11.09 -10.85
N GLY A 99 -4.54 -10.46 -9.78
CA GLY A 99 -3.71 -9.85 -8.76
C GLY A 99 -3.19 -10.88 -7.77
N LEU A 100 -2.69 -10.40 -6.65
CA LEU A 100 -2.10 -11.25 -5.60
C LEU A 100 -3.13 -12.01 -4.77
N HIS A 101 -4.40 -11.66 -4.84
CA HIS A 101 -5.47 -12.27 -4.05
C HIS A 101 -5.20 -12.31 -2.55
N LEU A 102 -4.61 -11.24 -2.01
CA LEU A 102 -4.43 -11.10 -0.56
C LEU A 102 -5.74 -10.70 0.12
N LEU A 103 -6.54 -9.91 -0.58
CA LEU A 103 -7.82 -9.38 -0.13
C LEU A 103 -8.84 -9.46 -1.26
N ASP A 104 -10.14 -9.50 -0.90
CA ASP A 104 -11.22 -9.56 -1.88
C ASP A 104 -11.67 -8.18 -2.32
N GLY A 105 -11.77 -7.99 -3.60
CA GLY A 105 -12.17 -6.74 -4.23
C GLY A 105 -11.60 -6.63 -5.62
N LYS A 106 -12.07 -5.60 -6.34
CA LYS A 106 -11.70 -5.37 -7.73
C LYS A 106 -11.24 -3.94 -7.94
N ILE A 107 -10.37 -3.78 -8.91
CA ILE A 107 -9.87 -2.46 -9.32
C ILE A 107 -10.64 -2.03 -10.56
N ARG A 108 -11.27 -0.87 -10.48
CA ARG A 108 -12.12 -0.34 -11.54
C ARG A 108 -11.59 0.97 -12.08
N ARG A 109 -11.98 1.30 -13.31
CA ARG A 109 -11.65 2.60 -13.88
C ARG A 109 -12.56 3.67 -13.26
N ILE A 110 -11.97 4.83 -12.93
CA ILE A 110 -12.74 6.00 -12.47
C ILE A 110 -13.76 6.36 -13.56
N PRO A 111 -15.06 6.52 -13.23
CA PRO A 111 -16.08 6.83 -14.22
C PRO A 111 -15.81 8.17 -14.93
N ALA A 112 -15.91 8.18 -16.26
CA ALA A 112 -15.77 9.40 -17.03
C ALA A 112 -16.97 10.33 -16.79
N ALA A 113 -16.71 11.63 -16.62
CA ALA A 113 -17.73 12.66 -16.49
C ALA A 113 -17.21 13.94 -17.16
N GLU A 114 -18.13 14.79 -17.65
CA GLU A 114 -17.77 15.96 -18.47
C GLU A 114 -16.74 16.89 -17.83
N GLU A 115 -16.84 17.09 -16.51
CA GLU A 115 -15.95 18.02 -15.78
C GLU A 115 -14.89 17.32 -14.95
N LEU A 116 -14.78 16.00 -15.08
CA LEU A 116 -13.89 15.20 -14.28
C LEU A 116 -12.65 14.78 -15.08
N LYS A 117 -11.50 15.28 -14.68
CA LYS A 117 -10.23 14.88 -15.32
C LYS A 117 -9.78 13.51 -14.81
N ILE A 118 -9.38 12.63 -15.72
CA ILE A 118 -8.78 11.35 -15.42
C ILE A 118 -7.39 11.33 -16.05
N PRO A 119 -6.33 11.04 -15.28
CA PRO A 119 -6.32 10.55 -13.89
C PRO A 119 -6.72 11.58 -12.85
N HIS A 120 -7.14 11.08 -11.69
CA HIS A 120 -7.27 11.86 -10.45
C HIS A 120 -5.87 12.25 -10.01
N ILE A 121 -5.49 13.50 -10.22
CA ILE A 121 -4.17 14.03 -9.85
C ILE A 121 -4.37 15.21 -8.91
N GLY A 122 -3.71 15.18 -7.77
CA GLY A 122 -3.70 16.28 -6.83
C GLY A 122 -4.11 15.88 -5.42
N TRP A 123 -4.35 16.90 -4.61
CA TRP A 123 -4.70 16.74 -3.21
C TRP A 123 -6.20 16.52 -3.05
N ASN A 124 -6.56 15.57 -2.20
CA ASN A 124 -7.94 15.32 -1.84
C ASN A 124 -8.02 14.87 -0.38
N ASP A 125 -9.17 15.09 0.26
CA ASP A 125 -9.31 14.81 1.69
C ASP A 125 -9.81 13.41 1.97
N LEU A 126 -9.52 12.92 3.17
CA LEU A 126 -9.88 11.58 3.62
C LEU A 126 -11.01 11.61 4.64
N THR A 127 -11.94 10.67 4.49
CA THR A 127 -12.94 10.33 5.50
C THR A 127 -12.61 8.95 6.04
N PHE A 128 -12.82 8.70 7.33
CA PHE A 128 -12.47 7.43 7.96
C PHE A 128 -13.73 6.63 8.35
N PRO A 129 -14.22 5.74 7.47
CA PRO A 129 -15.42 4.95 7.77
C PRO A 129 -15.21 3.90 8.85
N ASN A 130 -13.97 3.43 9.02
CA ASN A 130 -13.57 2.49 10.06
C ASN A 130 -12.25 2.92 10.65
N GLU A 131 -12.00 2.53 11.90
CA GLU A 131 -10.75 2.85 12.58
C GLU A 131 -9.57 2.12 11.92
N GLY A 132 -8.45 2.83 11.72
CA GLY A 132 -7.24 2.27 11.13
C GLY A 132 -5.99 2.73 11.85
N ARG A 133 -5.06 1.79 12.08
CA ARG A 133 -3.80 2.08 12.80
C ARG A 133 -2.89 3.03 12.04
N LEU A 134 -2.96 3.04 10.71
CA LEU A 134 -2.19 4.00 9.90
C LEU A 134 -2.62 5.45 10.15
N PHE A 135 -3.84 5.65 10.61
CA PHE A 135 -4.42 7.00 10.76
C PHE A 135 -4.46 7.49 12.19
N ARG A 136 -3.75 6.83 13.11
CA ARG A 136 -3.62 7.31 14.49
C ARG A 136 -3.00 8.70 14.51
N GLY A 137 -3.70 9.67 15.14
CA GLY A 137 -3.24 11.05 15.22
C GLY A 137 -3.38 11.83 13.92
N VAL A 138 -4.05 11.29 12.91
CA VAL A 138 -4.38 11.96 11.65
C VAL A 138 -5.84 12.40 11.73
N GLU A 139 -6.08 13.69 11.52
CA GLU A 139 -7.44 14.25 11.56
C GLU A 139 -8.21 13.86 10.30
N GLU A 140 -9.51 13.57 10.48
CA GLU A 140 -10.41 13.38 9.35
C GLU A 140 -10.45 14.66 8.51
N HIS A 141 -10.58 14.51 7.19
CA HIS A 141 -10.50 15.57 6.20
C HIS A 141 -9.08 16.13 5.96
N SER A 142 -8.06 15.44 6.46
CA SER A 142 -6.68 15.74 6.05
C SER A 142 -6.48 15.46 4.58
N TYR A 143 -5.65 16.26 3.91
CA TYR A 143 -5.38 16.15 2.49
C TYR A 143 -4.14 15.30 2.22
N VAL A 144 -4.26 14.43 1.22
CA VAL A 144 -3.15 13.59 0.74
C VAL A 144 -3.10 13.64 -0.79
N TYR A 145 -1.96 13.23 -1.35
CA TYR A 145 -1.70 13.34 -2.78
C TYR A 145 -2.07 12.06 -3.54
N PHE A 146 -2.92 12.21 -4.56
CA PHE A 146 -3.38 11.15 -5.43
C PHE A 146 -2.85 11.32 -6.85
N VAL A 147 -2.54 10.20 -7.50
CA VAL A 147 -2.32 10.15 -8.95
C VAL A 147 -2.68 8.74 -9.44
N HIS A 148 -3.92 8.56 -9.92
CA HIS A 148 -4.39 7.25 -10.37
C HIS A 148 -5.62 7.39 -11.28
N SER A 149 -5.79 6.44 -12.18
CA SER A 149 -6.97 6.34 -13.07
C SER A 149 -7.90 5.19 -12.68
N TYR A 150 -7.38 4.26 -11.87
CA TYR A 150 -8.13 3.09 -11.42
C TYR A 150 -8.19 3.13 -9.89
N TYR A 151 -9.25 2.59 -9.32
CA TYR A 151 -9.50 2.64 -7.89
C TYR A 151 -10.06 1.34 -7.36
N LEU A 152 -9.88 1.10 -6.06
CA LEU A 152 -10.36 -0.08 -5.38
C LEU A 152 -11.85 0.01 -5.07
N GLU A 153 -12.55 -1.08 -5.36
CA GLU A 153 -13.86 -1.38 -4.83
C GLU A 153 -13.71 -2.65 -3.98
N ALA A 154 -13.53 -2.48 -2.67
CA ALA A 154 -13.35 -3.60 -1.74
C ALA A 154 -14.66 -4.36 -1.59
N ALA A 155 -14.58 -5.71 -1.57
CA ALA A 155 -15.76 -6.55 -1.37
C ALA A 155 -16.31 -6.44 0.05
N ASP A 156 -15.44 -6.25 1.03
CA ASP A 156 -15.79 -6.11 2.44
C ASP A 156 -15.57 -4.66 2.90
N PRO A 157 -16.65 -3.88 3.11
CA PRO A 157 -16.51 -2.49 3.54
C PRO A 157 -15.85 -2.33 4.92
N SER A 158 -15.88 -3.37 5.76
CA SER A 158 -15.31 -3.28 7.11
C SER A 158 -13.81 -3.12 7.15
N ILE A 159 -13.10 -3.46 6.05
CA ILE A 159 -11.66 -3.30 5.98
C ILE A 159 -11.24 -1.91 5.48
N VAL A 160 -12.19 -1.10 5.01
CA VAL A 160 -11.91 0.22 4.43
C VAL A 160 -11.70 1.22 5.55
N THR A 161 -10.49 1.76 5.67
CA THR A 161 -10.10 2.67 6.74
C THR A 161 -10.04 4.13 6.30
N ALA A 162 -10.02 4.39 4.99
CA ALA A 162 -10.11 5.75 4.47
C ALA A 162 -10.81 5.74 3.11
N THR A 163 -11.61 6.78 2.88
CA THR A 163 -12.27 7.01 1.58
C THR A 163 -12.03 8.44 1.12
N THR A 164 -12.16 8.65 -0.17
CA THR A 164 -12.20 9.98 -0.78
C THR A 164 -13.22 9.99 -1.91
N GLU A 165 -13.69 11.18 -2.28
CA GLU A 165 -14.65 11.36 -3.37
C GLU A 165 -13.97 11.93 -4.59
N TYR A 166 -14.12 11.26 -5.74
CA TYR A 166 -13.65 11.79 -7.01
C TYR A 166 -14.45 11.13 -8.15
N GLY A 167 -15.64 11.68 -8.42
CA GLY A 167 -16.59 11.12 -9.39
C GLY A 167 -17.29 9.86 -8.89
N THR A 168 -16.74 9.23 -7.89
CA THR A 168 -17.28 8.07 -7.19
C THR A 168 -16.63 8.01 -5.81
N LEU A 169 -17.16 7.17 -4.92
CA LEU A 169 -16.51 6.92 -3.63
C LEU A 169 -15.34 5.98 -3.85
N ILE A 170 -14.14 6.46 -3.51
CA ILE A 170 -12.89 5.70 -3.66
C ILE A 170 -12.49 5.12 -2.31
N HIS A 171 -12.29 3.81 -2.26
CA HIS A 171 -11.71 3.14 -1.09
C HIS A 171 -10.20 3.39 -1.10
N ALA A 172 -9.80 4.46 -0.40
CA ALA A 172 -8.44 5.00 -0.49
C ALA A 172 -7.43 4.28 0.39
N SER A 173 -7.89 3.56 1.42
CA SER A 173 -7.02 2.79 2.30
C SER A 173 -7.77 1.61 2.91
N VAL A 174 -7.05 0.53 3.14
CA VAL A 174 -7.58 -0.68 3.78
C VAL A 174 -6.64 -1.17 4.86
N GLU A 175 -7.23 -1.89 5.83
CA GLU A 175 -6.48 -2.61 6.85
C GLU A 175 -7.19 -3.91 7.18
N LYS A 176 -6.47 -5.02 7.13
CA LYS A 176 -6.97 -6.32 7.61
C LYS A 176 -5.80 -7.08 8.23
N GLY A 177 -5.86 -7.31 9.56
CA GLY A 177 -4.72 -7.87 10.28
C GLY A 177 -3.50 -6.96 10.12
N ASN A 178 -2.38 -7.50 9.66
CA ASN A 178 -1.18 -6.73 9.39
C ASN A 178 -1.00 -6.37 7.91
N ILE A 179 -2.07 -6.43 7.14
CA ILE A 179 -2.11 -5.97 5.76
C ILE A 179 -2.67 -4.55 5.73
N PHE A 180 -1.90 -3.63 5.15
CA PHE A 180 -2.24 -2.21 5.02
C PHE A 180 -2.04 -1.78 3.58
N ALA A 181 -2.82 -0.82 3.12
CA ALA A 181 -2.60 -0.25 1.80
C ALA A 181 -3.15 1.17 1.69
N CYS A 182 -2.52 1.98 0.83
CA CYS A 182 -2.93 3.34 0.52
C CYS A 182 -2.95 3.53 -1.00
N GLN A 183 -4.04 4.08 -1.55
CA GLN A 183 -4.08 4.49 -2.96
C GLN A 183 -3.25 5.75 -3.18
N PHE A 184 -3.27 6.67 -2.23
CA PHE A 184 -2.45 7.87 -2.28
C PHE A 184 -0.99 7.55 -1.98
N HIS A 185 -0.13 8.54 -2.23
CA HIS A 185 1.30 8.45 -1.95
C HIS A 185 1.63 9.13 -0.63
N PRO A 186 1.79 8.41 0.49
CA PRO A 186 2.16 9.07 1.75
C PRO A 186 3.52 9.77 1.65
N GLU A 187 4.46 9.22 0.89
CA GLU A 187 5.77 9.84 0.67
C GLU A 187 5.70 11.20 -0.05
N LYS A 188 4.54 11.52 -0.66
CA LYS A 188 4.28 12.79 -1.36
C LYS A 188 3.20 13.63 -0.71
N SER A 189 2.79 13.29 0.50
CA SER A 189 1.65 13.89 1.18
C SER A 189 2.03 14.77 2.36
N SER A 190 3.22 15.39 2.34
CA SER A 190 3.71 16.31 3.36
C SER A 190 3.62 15.73 4.78
N ARG A 191 3.23 16.54 5.75
CA ARG A 191 3.14 16.12 7.16
C ARG A 191 2.19 14.97 7.40
N VAL A 192 1.05 14.98 6.74
CA VAL A 192 0.04 13.92 6.88
C VAL A 192 0.64 12.59 6.43
N GLY A 193 1.30 12.60 5.28
CA GLY A 193 1.96 11.41 4.76
C GLY A 193 3.09 10.91 5.65
N MET A 194 3.90 11.82 6.21
CA MET A 194 4.97 11.45 7.15
C MET A 194 4.39 10.85 8.43
N LYS A 195 3.27 11.36 8.93
CA LYS A 195 2.59 10.79 10.10
C LYS A 195 2.10 9.37 9.81
N ILE A 196 1.53 9.16 8.62
CA ILE A 196 1.06 7.83 8.21
C ILE A 196 2.24 6.84 8.13
N LEU A 197 3.36 7.25 7.51
CA LEU A 197 4.56 6.41 7.44
C LEU A 197 5.14 6.15 8.83
N GLN A 198 5.15 7.16 9.70
CA GLN A 198 5.59 7.00 11.09
C GLN A 198 4.73 5.97 11.82
N ASN A 199 3.41 6.00 11.60
CA ASN A 199 2.51 5.02 12.19
C ASN A 199 2.83 3.61 11.70
N PHE A 200 3.15 3.44 10.42
CA PHE A 200 3.56 2.13 9.90
C PHE A 200 4.88 1.67 10.54
N ILE A 201 5.85 2.58 10.67
CA ILE A 201 7.13 2.28 11.36
C ILE A 201 6.85 1.76 12.77
N GLU A 202 5.98 2.42 13.51
CA GLU A 202 5.61 2.00 14.87
C GLU A 202 4.98 0.61 14.89
N ILE A 203 4.14 0.30 13.90
CA ILE A 203 3.56 -1.03 13.74
C ILE A 203 4.65 -2.08 13.51
N THR A 204 5.66 -1.77 12.71
CA THR A 204 6.79 -2.69 12.48
C THR A 204 7.62 -2.88 13.75
N GLN A 205 7.80 -1.84 14.54
CA GLN A 205 8.50 -1.92 15.83
C GLN A 205 7.74 -2.79 16.83
N GLU A 206 6.43 -2.62 16.91
CA GLU A 206 5.56 -3.46 17.75
C GLU A 206 5.64 -4.93 17.33
N PHE A 207 5.62 -5.20 16.03
CA PHE A 207 5.78 -6.56 15.51
C PHE A 207 7.14 -7.14 15.90
N ARG A 208 8.22 -6.39 15.76
CA ARG A 208 9.57 -6.81 16.13
C ARG A 208 9.65 -7.19 17.61
N GLU A 209 9.06 -6.39 18.50
CA GLU A 209 9.07 -6.66 19.94
C GLU A 209 8.31 -7.95 20.28
N LYS A 210 7.14 -8.17 19.69
CA LYS A 210 6.35 -9.38 19.89
C LYS A 210 7.08 -10.62 19.35
N ASP A 211 7.74 -10.48 18.21
CA ASP A 211 8.46 -11.54 17.56
C ASP A 211 9.68 -12.00 18.40
N LYS A 212 10.40 -11.05 19.01
CA LYS A 212 11.50 -11.35 19.93
C LYS A 212 11.03 -12.12 21.17
N GLN A 213 9.81 -11.86 21.64
CA GLN A 213 9.24 -12.54 22.80
C GLN A 213 8.76 -13.95 22.45
N GLY A 214 8.25 -14.16 21.24
CA GLY A 214 7.69 -15.42 20.79
C GLY A 214 8.64 -16.33 20.00
N GLY A 215 9.73 -15.79 19.50
CA GLY A 215 10.66 -16.45 18.57
C GLY A 215 10.11 -16.59 17.16
N ARG A 216 10.93 -16.36 16.13
CA ARG A 216 10.57 -16.58 14.73
C ARG A 216 10.98 -17.96 14.26
#